data_dba4c28a0022140d9ffc7cf34595185a
#
_entry.id   dba4c28a0022140d9ffc7cf34595185a
#
_cell.length_a   1.000
_cell.length_b   1.000
_cell.length_c   1.000
_cell.angle_alpha   90.00
_cell.angle_beta   90.00
_cell.angle_gamma   90.00
#
_symmetry.space_group_name_H-M   'P 1'
#
loop_
_entity.id
_entity.type
_entity.pdbx_description
1 polymer ?
#
loop_
_entity_poly.entity_id
_entity_poly.type
_entity_poly.pdbx_seq_one_letter_code
_entity_poly.pdbx_strand_id
1 'polypeptide(L)'
;MGALQFGDARLQDYQAATDTSFTQDEFKANSALQDRVAAWHISDIDQTIDGLGLNTDGYDRDGLRAVAHLGGKHGMKKFVQSAGEYNPSDELGTSLQDYYEKFVRS
;
A
#
# COMPACT_ATOMS: atom_id res chain seq x y z
N MET A 1 4.53 8.27 -16.22
CA MET A 1 5.13 8.16 -15.03
C MET A 1 4.61 7.06 -14.19
N GLY A 2 4.76 6.27 -13.78
CA GLY A 2 4.12 5.21 -13.10
C GLY A 2 4.82 4.72 -11.86
N ALA A 3 5.91 5.29 -11.52
CA ALA A 3 6.63 4.83 -10.36
C ALA A 3 5.89 5.23 -9.09
N LEU A 4 5.68 4.28 -8.19
CA LEU A 4 5.13 4.56 -6.88
C LEU A 4 6.15 5.35 -6.08
N GLN A 5 5.67 6.31 -5.30
CA GLN A 5 6.53 7.07 -4.40
C GLN A 5 6.50 6.40 -3.03
N PHE A 6 7.67 6.14 -2.48
CA PHE A 6 7.81 5.51 -1.18
C PHE A 6 8.50 6.46 -0.22
N GLY A 7 7.96 6.56 0.99
CA GLY A 7 8.60 7.31 2.05
C GLY A 7 9.77 6.54 2.64
N ASP A 8 10.59 7.21 3.43
CA ASP A 8 11.75 6.62 4.06
C ASP A 8 11.39 5.40 4.92
N ALA A 9 10.29 5.47 5.67
CA ALA A 9 9.87 4.37 6.53
C ALA A 9 9.58 3.11 5.72
N ARG A 10 8.94 3.25 4.56
CA ARG A 10 8.61 2.09 3.72
C ARG A 10 9.87 1.49 3.09
N LEU A 11 10.80 2.33 2.69
CA LEU A 11 12.09 1.85 2.18
C LEU A 11 12.91 1.15 3.26
N GLN A 12 12.85 1.64 4.49
CA GLN A 12 13.49 0.98 5.63
C GLN A 12 12.89 -0.40 5.88
N ASP A 13 11.56 -0.54 5.76
CA ASP A 13 10.90 -1.83 5.89
C ASP A 13 11.41 -2.82 4.84
N TYR A 14 11.54 -2.36 3.60
CA TYR A 14 12.06 -3.20 2.52
C TYR A 14 13.50 -3.63 2.80
N GLN A 15 14.34 -2.69 3.23
CA GLN A 15 15.74 -2.98 3.52
C GLN A 15 15.88 -4.01 4.64
N ALA A 16 15.06 -3.88 5.69
CA ALA A 16 15.06 -4.83 6.78
C ALA A 16 14.55 -6.22 6.35
N ALA A 17 13.51 -6.25 5.53
CA ALA A 17 12.90 -7.50 5.08
C ALA A 17 13.78 -8.29 4.12
N THR A 18 14.62 -7.60 3.35
CA THR A 18 15.45 -8.22 2.32
C THR A 18 16.94 -8.21 2.66
N ASP A 19 17.29 -7.72 3.85
CA ASP A 19 18.68 -7.61 4.31
C ASP A 19 19.56 -6.84 3.31
N THR A 20 19.02 -5.74 2.82
CA THR A 20 19.72 -4.84 1.88
C THR A 20 19.85 -3.46 2.50
N SER A 21 20.70 -2.62 1.90
CA SER A 21 20.91 -1.26 2.37
C SER A 21 21.18 -0.35 1.17
N PHE A 22 20.49 0.78 1.13
CA PHE A 22 20.68 1.79 0.08
C PHE A 22 20.15 3.13 0.57
N THR A 23 20.59 4.20 -0.09
CA THR A 23 20.09 5.55 0.21
C THR A 23 18.92 5.88 -0.69
N GLN A 24 18.19 6.97 -0.36
CA GLN A 24 17.14 7.49 -1.23
C GLN A 24 17.68 7.84 -2.61
N ASP A 25 18.87 8.42 -2.69
CA ASP A 25 19.47 8.79 -3.97
C ASP A 25 19.78 7.55 -4.81
N GLU A 26 20.30 6.50 -4.17
CA GLU A 26 20.54 5.24 -4.85
C GLU A 26 19.22 4.62 -5.38
N PHE A 27 18.18 4.69 -4.58
CA PHE A 27 16.87 4.21 -4.98
C PHE A 27 16.35 4.98 -6.19
N LYS A 28 16.43 6.31 -6.17
CA LYS A 28 15.94 7.13 -7.27
C LYS A 28 16.71 6.92 -8.56
N ALA A 29 17.98 6.57 -8.47
CA ALA A 29 18.85 6.38 -9.63
C ALA A 29 18.79 4.96 -10.21
N ASN A 30 18.10 4.04 -9.55
CA ASN A 30 18.14 2.61 -9.93
C ASN A 30 16.73 2.09 -10.22
N SER A 31 16.37 2.03 -11.51
CA SER A 31 15.04 1.59 -11.92
C SER A 31 14.78 0.12 -11.57
N ALA A 32 15.80 -0.73 -11.63
CA ALA A 32 15.64 -2.14 -11.25
C ALA A 32 15.31 -2.28 -9.76
N LEU A 33 15.94 -1.45 -8.92
CA LEU A 33 15.64 -1.43 -7.49
C LEU A 33 14.21 -0.92 -7.24
N GLN A 34 13.78 0.12 -7.96
CA GLN A 34 12.42 0.63 -7.87
C GLN A 34 11.40 -0.46 -8.21
N ASP A 35 11.64 -1.23 -9.25
CA ASP A 35 10.76 -2.33 -9.65
C ASP A 35 10.68 -3.41 -8.57
N ARG A 36 11.82 -3.74 -7.95
CA ARG A 36 11.85 -4.74 -6.87
C ARG A 36 11.08 -4.27 -5.64
N VAL A 37 11.25 -3.01 -5.27
CA VAL A 37 10.53 -2.44 -4.12
C VAL A 37 9.03 -2.39 -4.40
N ALA A 38 8.64 -1.98 -5.62
CA ALA A 38 7.24 -1.94 -6.00
C ALA A 38 6.60 -3.34 -5.96
N ALA A 39 7.29 -4.35 -6.50
CA ALA A 39 6.80 -5.72 -6.47
C ALA A 39 6.68 -6.24 -5.04
N TRP A 40 7.67 -5.97 -4.21
CA TRP A 40 7.63 -6.35 -2.80
C TRP A 40 6.48 -5.66 -2.08
N HIS A 41 6.28 -4.37 -2.33
CA HIS A 41 5.21 -3.59 -1.71
C HIS A 41 3.85 -4.19 -2.01
N ILE A 42 3.59 -4.50 -3.28
CA ILE A 42 2.31 -5.09 -3.69
C ILE A 42 2.15 -6.50 -3.10
N SER A 43 3.22 -7.30 -3.12
CA SER A 43 3.19 -8.64 -2.53
C SER A 43 2.89 -8.59 -1.03
N ASP A 44 3.50 -7.64 -0.32
CA ASP A 44 3.29 -7.46 1.11
C ASP A 44 1.84 -7.05 1.42
N ILE A 45 1.28 -6.15 0.60
CA ILE A 45 -0.12 -5.76 0.71
C ILE A 45 -1.03 -6.96 0.45
N ASP A 46 -0.77 -7.74 -0.59
CA ASP A 46 -1.58 -8.92 -0.92
C ASP A 46 -1.55 -9.95 0.20
N GLN A 47 -0.39 -10.18 0.80
CA GLN A 47 -0.28 -11.09 1.95
C GLN A 47 -1.10 -10.58 3.13
N THR A 48 -1.11 -9.28 3.34
CA THR A 48 -1.92 -8.66 4.40
C THR A 48 -3.41 -8.85 4.12
N ILE A 49 -3.84 -8.66 2.87
CA ILE A 49 -5.24 -8.87 2.47
C ILE A 49 -5.62 -10.33 2.70
N ASP A 50 -4.78 -11.26 2.27
CA ASP A 50 -5.03 -12.69 2.45
C ASP A 50 -5.13 -13.05 3.94
N GLY A 51 -4.32 -12.42 4.78
CA GLY A 51 -4.35 -12.64 6.21
C GLY A 51 -5.59 -12.12 6.91
N LEU A 52 -6.32 -11.20 6.29
CA LEU A 52 -7.58 -10.69 6.83
C LEU A 52 -8.75 -11.65 6.62
N GLY A 53 -8.60 -12.59 5.67
CA GLY A 53 -9.59 -13.64 5.46
C GLY A 53 -10.97 -13.10 5.15
N LEU A 54 -11.97 -13.53 5.92
CA LEU A 54 -13.36 -13.17 5.69
C LEU A 54 -13.63 -11.67 5.81
N ASN A 55 -12.78 -10.92 6.48
CA ASN A 55 -12.95 -9.48 6.60
C ASN A 55 -12.86 -8.76 5.24
N THR A 56 -12.26 -9.41 4.25
CA THR A 56 -12.13 -8.84 2.91
C THR A 56 -13.26 -9.27 1.96
N ASP A 57 -14.20 -10.09 2.43
CA ASP A 57 -15.32 -10.51 1.60
C ASP A 57 -16.14 -9.29 1.16
N GLY A 58 -16.41 -9.21 -0.12
CA GLY A 58 -17.15 -8.08 -0.68
C GLY A 58 -16.27 -6.91 -1.06
N TYR A 59 -14.98 -6.95 -0.74
CA TYR A 59 -14.04 -5.90 -1.15
C TYR A 59 -13.27 -6.32 -2.40
N ASP A 60 -13.06 -5.35 -3.29
CA ASP A 60 -12.23 -5.55 -4.47
C ASP A 60 -10.75 -5.44 -4.09
N ARG A 61 -9.93 -6.39 -4.55
CA ARG A 61 -8.51 -6.41 -4.19
C ARG A 61 -7.76 -5.16 -4.69
N ASP A 62 -8.07 -4.72 -5.90
CA ASP A 62 -7.42 -3.51 -6.44
C ASP A 62 -7.76 -2.28 -5.63
N GLY A 63 -9.01 -2.17 -5.17
CA GLY A 63 -9.43 -1.10 -4.27
C GLY A 63 -8.69 -1.13 -2.94
N LEU A 64 -8.53 -2.33 -2.37
CA LEU A 64 -7.79 -2.48 -1.11
C LEU A 64 -6.30 -2.17 -1.27
N ARG A 65 -5.71 -2.50 -2.42
CA ARG A 65 -4.32 -2.12 -2.70
C ARG A 65 -4.16 -0.60 -2.70
N ALA A 66 -5.10 0.12 -3.29
CA ALA A 66 -5.07 1.57 -3.31
C ALA A 66 -5.19 2.15 -1.89
N VAL A 67 -6.09 1.60 -1.08
CA VAL A 67 -6.26 2.00 0.32
C VAL A 67 -4.96 1.78 1.09
N ALA A 68 -4.32 0.63 0.91
CA ALA A 68 -3.06 0.32 1.59
C ALA A 68 -1.93 1.23 1.14
N HIS A 69 -1.92 1.64 -0.12
CA HIS A 69 -0.90 2.55 -0.62
C HIS A 69 -1.03 3.94 0.02
N LEU A 70 -2.24 4.42 0.19
CA LEU A 70 -2.48 5.72 0.81
C LEU A 70 -2.32 5.67 2.33
N GLY A 71 -2.96 4.72 2.98
CA GLY A 71 -3.05 4.66 4.44
C GLY A 71 -2.10 3.67 5.10
N GLY A 72 -1.30 2.95 4.32
CA GLY A 72 -0.43 1.89 4.82
C GLY A 72 -1.20 0.61 5.11
N LYS A 73 -0.48 -0.47 5.41
CA LYS A 73 -1.10 -1.76 5.73
C LYS A 73 -2.03 -1.65 6.94
N HIS A 74 -1.58 -0.95 7.96
CA HIS A 74 -2.36 -0.80 9.19
C HIS A 74 -3.64 0.00 8.94
N GLY A 75 -3.56 1.06 8.13
CA GLY A 75 -4.72 1.85 7.75
C GLY A 75 -5.72 1.00 6.94
N MET A 76 -5.22 0.21 5.99
CA MET A 76 -6.07 -0.68 5.20
C MET A 76 -6.74 -1.73 6.09
N LYS A 77 -6.01 -2.31 7.04
CA LYS A 77 -6.58 -3.28 7.97
C LYS A 77 -7.69 -2.68 8.80
N LYS A 78 -7.47 -1.49 9.35
CA LYS A 78 -8.50 -0.78 10.13
C LYS A 78 -9.71 -0.44 9.28
N PHE A 79 -9.49 -0.01 8.03
CA PHE A 79 -10.57 0.29 7.11
C PHE A 79 -11.45 -0.95 6.88
N VAL A 80 -10.84 -2.10 6.60
CA VAL A 80 -11.58 -3.36 6.37
C VAL A 80 -12.25 -3.84 7.64
N GLN A 81 -11.54 -3.85 8.77
CA GLN A 81 -12.05 -4.38 10.03
C GLN A 81 -13.20 -3.54 10.59
N SER A 82 -13.22 -2.26 10.29
CA SER A 82 -14.28 -1.36 10.74
C SER A 82 -15.42 -1.25 9.72
N ALA A 83 -15.38 -2.01 8.64
CA ALA A 83 -16.36 -1.95 7.55
C ALA A 83 -16.47 -0.54 6.96
N GLY A 84 -15.35 0.14 6.85
CA GLY A 84 -15.28 1.48 6.25
C GLY A 84 -15.47 2.62 7.23
N GLU A 85 -15.73 2.37 8.51
CA GLU A 85 -15.90 3.44 9.49
C GLU A 85 -14.57 4.18 9.73
N TYR A 86 -13.45 3.46 9.74
CA TYR A 86 -12.15 4.09 9.81
C TYR A 86 -11.80 4.62 8.41
N ASN A 87 -11.99 5.92 8.23
CA ASN A 87 -11.91 6.52 6.90
C ASN A 87 -11.22 7.89 6.94
N PRO A 88 -9.93 7.93 7.33
CA PRO A 88 -9.20 9.20 7.35
C PRO A 88 -8.98 9.74 5.94
N SER A 89 -8.78 11.05 5.84
CA SER A 89 -8.49 11.74 4.60
C SER A 89 -7.04 12.22 4.58
N ASP A 90 -6.50 12.38 3.38
CA ASP A 90 -5.17 12.99 3.21
C ASP A 90 -5.29 14.51 3.25
N GLU A 91 -4.18 15.21 3.01
CA GLU A 91 -4.14 16.68 3.03
C GLU A 91 -5.04 17.31 1.97
N LEU A 92 -5.31 16.58 0.90
CA LEU A 92 -6.16 17.05 -0.19
C LEU A 92 -7.62 16.72 0.01
N GLY A 93 -7.96 16.08 1.13
CA GLY A 93 -9.32 15.71 1.44
C GLY A 93 -9.78 14.38 0.84
N THR A 94 -8.87 13.61 0.25
CA THR A 94 -9.21 12.30 -0.31
C THR A 94 -9.13 11.25 0.78
N SER A 95 -10.24 10.57 1.04
CA SER A 95 -10.33 9.56 2.09
C SER A 95 -9.93 8.17 1.57
N LEU A 96 -9.77 7.21 2.49
CA LEU A 96 -9.52 5.82 2.11
C LEU A 96 -10.66 5.26 1.28
N GLN A 97 -11.91 5.59 1.63
CA GLN A 97 -13.08 5.15 0.88
C GLN A 97 -13.04 5.72 -0.55
N ASP A 98 -12.65 6.98 -0.72
CA ASP A 98 -12.51 7.60 -2.02
C ASP A 98 -11.49 6.86 -2.89
N TYR A 99 -10.35 6.50 -2.29
CA TYR A 99 -9.32 5.73 -3.00
C TYR A 99 -9.83 4.35 -3.36
N TYR A 100 -10.54 3.70 -2.45
CA TYR A 100 -11.10 2.39 -2.72
C TYR A 100 -12.04 2.44 -3.93
N GLU A 101 -12.98 3.37 -3.92
CA GLU A 101 -13.97 3.50 -5.00
C GLU A 101 -13.34 3.85 -6.34
N LYS A 102 -12.28 4.64 -6.31
CA LYS A 102 -11.59 5.05 -7.53
C LYS A 102 -10.93 3.88 -8.26
N PHE A 103 -10.47 2.87 -7.53
CA PHE A 103 -9.73 1.76 -8.09
C PHE A 103 -10.50 0.44 -8.10
N VAL A 104 -11.72 0.45 -7.64
CA VAL A 104 -12.58 -0.74 -7.73
C VAL A 104 -12.90 -1.03 -9.19
N ARG A 105 -12.80 -2.29 -9.57
CA ARG A 105 -13.21 -2.71 -10.90
C ARG A 105 -14.71 -2.99 -10.90
N SER A 106 -15.40 -2.35 -11.77
CA SER A 106 -16.84 -2.55 -11.91
C SER A 106 -17.17 -3.55 -13.00
#